data_b356192bb0c147cf678e21636a179921
#
_entry.id   b356192bb0c147cf678e21636a179921
#
_cell.length_a   1.000
_cell.length_b   1.000
_cell.length_c   1.000
_cell.angle_alpha   90.00
_cell.angle_beta   90.00
_cell.angle_gamma   90.00
#
_symmetry.space_group_name_H-M   'P 1'
#
loop_
_entity.id
_entity.type
_entity.pdbx_description
1 polymer ?
#
loop_
_entity_poly.entity_id
_entity_poly.type
_entity_poly.pdbx_seq_one_letter_code
_entity_poly.pdbx_strand_id
1 'polypeptide(L)'
;MLENKSLTQLKALMADVKDLDDDRLVALRKDPRQGAKKLVQQVEKRIQRQAAAYKAYQARLTYERQLLDQDPGLLIAGVDEVGRGPIAGPVVAAAVILPVDTHRWIEVTDSKQISDKNRRQMADLIRQEAVAYALCEISPQIIDQVNIYQASRLAMKGAIDQLSVQPDYLLIDAMTVDLDIPQMAITKGDSKSLSIAAASILAKVYRDDYMIQMAQEYPEYHFDRHMGCLLYTSLSGLARQTDH
;
A
#
# COMPACT_ATOMS: atom_id res chain seq x y z
N MET A 1 -27.80 28.10 -18.12
CA MET A 1 -28.01 28.96 -16.93
C MET A 1 -28.09 28.10 -15.69
N LEU A 2 -27.13 28.28 -14.74
CA LEU A 2 -27.04 27.47 -13.51
C LEU A 2 -27.83 28.09 -12.35
N GLU A 3 -28.18 29.35 -12.44
CA GLU A 3 -28.81 30.13 -11.38
C GLU A 3 -30.17 29.58 -10.89
N ASN A 4 -30.91 28.92 -11.78
CA ASN A 4 -32.23 28.34 -11.45
C ASN A 4 -32.16 26.89 -10.95
N LYS A 5 -30.94 26.31 -10.83
CA LYS A 5 -30.77 24.94 -10.35
C LYS A 5 -30.65 24.88 -8.83
N SER A 6 -31.27 23.86 -8.22
CA SER A 6 -31.07 23.57 -6.81
C SER A 6 -29.64 23.10 -6.54
N LEU A 7 -29.16 23.20 -5.29
CA LEU A 7 -27.83 22.70 -4.90
C LEU A 7 -27.66 21.20 -5.19
N THR A 8 -28.70 20.41 -5.07
CA THR A 8 -28.70 18.98 -5.42
C THR A 8 -28.48 18.76 -6.91
N GLN A 9 -29.15 19.54 -7.76
CA GLN A 9 -28.95 19.49 -9.21
C GLN A 9 -27.54 19.96 -9.62
N LEU A 10 -27.01 20.99 -8.94
CA LEU A 10 -25.64 21.45 -9.17
C LEU A 10 -24.61 20.40 -8.76
N LYS A 11 -24.81 19.70 -7.64
CA LYS A 11 -23.93 18.59 -7.23
C LYS A 11 -23.91 17.46 -8.27
N ALA A 12 -25.07 17.06 -8.78
CA ALA A 12 -25.16 16.04 -9.82
C ALA A 12 -24.44 16.49 -11.11
N LEU A 13 -24.62 17.75 -11.52
CA LEU A 13 -23.96 18.32 -12.70
C LEU A 13 -22.44 18.41 -12.57
N MET A 14 -21.91 18.55 -11.35
CA MET A 14 -20.49 18.65 -11.05
C MET A 14 -19.83 17.28 -10.78
N ALA A 15 -20.60 16.19 -10.70
CA ALA A 15 -20.08 14.89 -10.29
C ALA A 15 -18.99 14.34 -11.22
N ASP A 16 -19.15 14.53 -12.51
CA ASP A 16 -18.27 14.05 -13.58
C ASP A 16 -17.24 15.09 -14.08
N VAL A 17 -17.24 16.31 -13.52
CA VAL A 17 -16.25 17.35 -13.87
C VAL A 17 -14.87 16.90 -13.42
N LYS A 18 -13.92 16.83 -14.37
CA LYS A 18 -12.54 16.37 -14.18
C LYS A 18 -11.49 17.46 -14.40
N ASP A 19 -11.89 18.60 -14.97
CA ASP A 19 -11.00 19.72 -15.32
C ASP A 19 -11.41 20.98 -14.58
N LEU A 20 -10.42 21.79 -14.20
CA LEU A 20 -10.63 23.11 -13.60
C LEU A 20 -11.19 24.13 -14.61
N ASP A 21 -10.97 23.90 -15.89
CA ASP A 21 -11.42 24.76 -16.99
C ASP A 21 -12.74 24.28 -17.63
N ASP A 22 -13.40 23.25 -17.04
CA ASP A 22 -14.73 22.81 -17.48
C ASP A 22 -15.73 23.98 -17.40
N ASP A 23 -16.42 24.26 -18.52
CA ASP A 23 -17.35 25.39 -18.64
C ASP A 23 -18.42 25.41 -17.54
N ARG A 24 -18.83 24.23 -17.07
CA ARG A 24 -19.82 24.11 -15.98
C ARG A 24 -19.23 24.62 -14.66
N LEU A 25 -17.97 24.30 -14.36
CA LEU A 25 -17.28 24.77 -13.17
C LEU A 25 -16.96 26.26 -13.26
N VAL A 26 -16.53 26.72 -14.42
CA VAL A 26 -16.28 28.15 -14.69
C VAL A 26 -17.56 28.96 -14.53
N ALA A 27 -18.69 28.45 -15.02
CA ALA A 27 -20.01 29.09 -14.83
C ALA A 27 -20.45 29.06 -13.35
N LEU A 28 -20.19 27.97 -12.62
CA LEU A 28 -20.54 27.84 -11.20
C LEU A 28 -19.73 28.78 -10.30
N ARG A 29 -18.48 29.12 -10.65
CA ARG A 29 -17.66 30.09 -9.92
C ARG A 29 -18.30 31.49 -9.87
N LYS A 30 -19.15 31.83 -10.85
CA LYS A 30 -19.85 33.10 -10.93
C LYS A 30 -21.13 33.16 -10.08
N ASP A 31 -21.57 32.03 -9.55
CA ASP A 31 -22.78 31.93 -8.74
C ASP A 31 -22.56 32.56 -7.35
N PRO A 32 -23.36 33.58 -6.96
CA PRO A 32 -23.14 34.30 -5.71
C PRO A 32 -23.53 33.50 -4.46
N ARG A 33 -24.32 32.44 -4.61
CA ARG A 33 -24.85 31.63 -3.50
C ARG A 33 -23.74 30.97 -2.70
N GLN A 34 -23.80 31.04 -1.37
CA GLN A 34 -22.82 30.42 -0.48
C GLN A 34 -22.68 28.90 -0.69
N GLY A 35 -23.81 28.21 -0.97
CA GLY A 35 -23.81 26.79 -1.28
C GLY A 35 -23.07 26.45 -2.57
N ALA A 36 -23.16 27.30 -3.59
CA ALA A 36 -22.43 27.16 -4.85
C ALA A 36 -20.92 27.37 -4.63
N LYS A 37 -20.53 28.38 -3.87
CA LYS A 37 -19.11 28.64 -3.53
C LYS A 37 -18.49 27.45 -2.79
N LYS A 38 -19.18 26.85 -1.80
CA LYS A 38 -18.72 25.64 -1.12
C LYS A 38 -18.59 24.46 -2.09
N LEU A 39 -19.53 24.30 -3.02
CA LEU A 39 -19.49 23.24 -4.02
C LEU A 39 -18.30 23.42 -4.97
N VAL A 40 -18.03 24.64 -5.44
CA VAL A 40 -16.84 24.95 -6.24
C VAL A 40 -15.57 24.50 -5.52
N GLN A 41 -15.37 24.92 -4.27
CA GLN A 41 -14.21 24.50 -3.47
C GLN A 41 -14.09 22.97 -3.33
N GLN A 42 -15.20 22.28 -3.14
CA GLN A 42 -15.22 20.81 -3.05
C GLN A 42 -14.81 20.16 -4.38
N VAL A 43 -15.32 20.64 -5.51
CA VAL A 43 -15.00 20.13 -6.84
C VAL A 43 -13.54 20.41 -7.18
N GLU A 44 -13.04 21.63 -6.98
CA GLU A 44 -11.65 22.00 -7.23
C GLU A 44 -10.69 21.15 -6.38
N LYS A 45 -10.97 20.99 -5.08
CA LYS A 45 -10.18 20.13 -4.19
C LYS A 45 -10.18 18.67 -4.66
N ARG A 46 -11.31 18.15 -5.14
CA ARG A 46 -11.41 16.80 -5.70
C ARG A 46 -10.51 16.66 -6.93
N ILE A 47 -10.61 17.58 -7.88
CA ILE A 47 -9.81 17.58 -9.13
C ILE A 47 -8.32 17.65 -8.80
N GLN A 48 -7.91 18.58 -7.92
CA GLN A 48 -6.53 18.73 -7.50
C GLN A 48 -6.00 17.44 -6.82
N ARG A 49 -6.81 16.82 -5.95
CA ARG A 49 -6.46 15.57 -5.31
C ARG A 49 -6.29 14.41 -6.32
N GLN A 50 -7.18 14.32 -7.30
CA GLN A 50 -7.07 13.31 -8.36
C GLN A 50 -5.84 13.54 -9.24
N ALA A 51 -5.55 14.76 -9.62
CA ALA A 51 -4.35 15.11 -10.38
C ALA A 51 -3.07 14.79 -9.60
N ALA A 52 -3.03 15.11 -8.31
CA ALA A 52 -1.90 14.79 -7.44
C ALA A 52 -1.71 13.27 -7.28
N ALA A 53 -2.79 12.52 -7.10
CA ALA A 53 -2.76 11.05 -7.01
C ALA A 53 -2.24 10.43 -8.31
N TYR A 54 -2.71 10.91 -9.45
CA TYR A 54 -2.24 10.46 -10.76
C TYR A 54 -0.75 10.77 -10.98
N LYS A 55 -0.31 11.98 -10.63
CA LYS A 55 1.12 12.35 -10.70
C LYS A 55 1.98 11.46 -9.81
N ALA A 56 1.53 11.18 -8.59
CA ALA A 56 2.24 10.28 -7.68
C ALA A 56 2.28 8.84 -8.20
N TYR A 57 1.20 8.36 -8.80
CA TYR A 57 1.15 7.06 -9.48
C TYR A 57 2.16 6.98 -10.63
N GLN A 58 2.20 8.00 -11.51
CA GLN A 58 3.16 8.06 -12.61
C GLN A 58 4.62 8.05 -12.11
N ALA A 59 4.89 8.73 -11.00
CA ALA A 59 6.22 8.73 -10.39
C ALA A 59 6.62 7.35 -9.83
N ARG A 60 5.67 6.59 -9.28
CA ARG A 60 5.92 5.22 -8.80
C ARG A 60 6.12 4.19 -9.92
N LEU A 61 5.71 4.49 -11.14
CA LEU A 61 5.95 3.62 -12.29
C LEU A 61 7.33 3.83 -12.95
N THR A 62 8.17 4.70 -12.41
CA THR A 62 9.42 5.08 -13.07
C THR A 62 10.36 3.90 -13.28
N TYR A 63 10.54 3.04 -12.28
CA TYR A 63 11.44 1.89 -12.35
C TYR A 63 10.89 0.81 -13.27
N GLU A 64 9.61 0.50 -13.15
CA GLU A 64 8.94 -0.47 -13.99
C GLU A 64 8.99 -0.05 -15.46
N ARG A 65 8.71 1.21 -15.77
CA ARG A 65 8.79 1.74 -17.14
C ARG A 65 10.19 1.70 -17.72
N GLN A 66 11.20 2.08 -16.97
CA GLN A 66 12.59 2.02 -17.42
C GLN A 66 13.01 0.60 -17.85
N LEU A 67 12.51 -0.41 -17.15
CA LEU A 67 12.76 -1.82 -17.50
C LEU A 67 11.94 -2.23 -18.71
N LEU A 68 10.67 -1.88 -18.76
CA LEU A 68 9.74 -2.24 -19.85
C LEU A 68 10.02 -1.49 -21.15
N ASP A 69 10.64 -0.31 -21.09
CA ASP A 69 11.12 0.40 -22.28
C ASP A 69 12.28 -0.35 -22.98
N GLN A 70 13.03 -1.18 -22.23
CA GLN A 70 14.12 -2.02 -22.74
C GLN A 70 13.58 -3.36 -23.24
N ASP A 71 12.66 -3.97 -22.52
CA ASP A 71 11.96 -5.21 -22.88
C ASP A 71 10.51 -5.17 -22.41
N PRO A 72 9.55 -4.91 -23.32
CA PRO A 72 8.13 -4.81 -22.98
C PRO A 72 7.49 -6.10 -22.46
N GLY A 73 8.17 -7.24 -22.62
CA GLY A 73 7.69 -8.55 -22.15
C GLY A 73 8.10 -8.93 -20.74
N LEU A 74 8.94 -8.12 -20.06
CA LEU A 74 9.47 -8.44 -18.75
C LEU A 74 8.39 -8.61 -17.68
N LEU A 75 8.47 -9.71 -16.95
CA LEU A 75 7.70 -9.94 -15.73
C LEU A 75 8.48 -9.39 -14.52
N ILE A 76 8.06 -8.24 -14.03
CA ILE A 76 8.74 -7.53 -12.94
C ILE A 76 8.01 -7.83 -11.63
N ALA A 77 8.71 -8.45 -10.67
CA ALA A 77 8.17 -8.64 -9.32
C ALA A 77 8.66 -7.53 -8.38
N GLY A 78 7.73 -6.90 -7.69
CA GLY A 78 8.01 -6.05 -6.53
C GLY A 78 8.02 -6.89 -5.26
N VAL A 79 8.97 -6.66 -4.35
CA VAL A 79 9.15 -7.43 -3.13
C VAL A 79 9.35 -6.49 -1.94
N ASP A 80 8.62 -6.75 -0.85
CA ASP A 80 8.73 -5.99 0.41
C ASP A 80 8.45 -6.89 1.61
N GLU A 81 8.91 -6.49 2.79
CA GLU A 81 8.67 -7.19 4.04
C GLU A 81 8.04 -6.29 5.12
N VAL A 82 7.41 -6.92 6.08
CA VAL A 82 6.89 -6.32 7.30
C VAL A 82 7.22 -7.18 8.52
N GLY A 83 7.43 -6.54 9.67
CA GLY A 83 7.69 -7.27 10.91
C GLY A 83 9.12 -7.17 11.42
N ARG A 84 9.99 -6.35 10.81
CA ARG A 84 11.37 -6.15 11.29
C ARG A 84 11.48 -5.29 12.54
N GLY A 85 10.57 -4.33 12.71
CA GLY A 85 10.60 -3.41 13.87
C GLY A 85 9.91 -3.91 15.12
N PRO A 86 8.78 -4.63 15.05
CA PRO A 86 8.12 -5.22 16.20
C PRO A 86 8.99 -6.27 16.91
N ILE A 87 8.82 -6.42 18.23
CA ILE A 87 9.52 -7.42 19.03
C ILE A 87 8.83 -8.79 18.95
N ALA A 88 7.50 -8.80 18.77
CA ALA A 88 6.71 -10.03 18.72
C ALA A 88 6.09 -10.26 17.35
N GLY A 89 5.90 -11.53 17.02
CA GLY A 89 5.30 -11.97 15.76
C GLY A 89 6.32 -12.24 14.66
N PRO A 90 5.84 -12.75 13.51
CA PRO A 90 6.68 -13.15 12.39
C PRO A 90 7.17 -11.95 11.59
N VAL A 91 8.20 -12.16 10.78
CA VAL A 91 8.47 -11.36 9.59
C VAL A 91 7.75 -11.98 8.39
N VAL A 92 7.06 -11.17 7.62
CA VAL A 92 6.30 -11.58 6.44
C VAL A 92 6.78 -10.79 5.24
N ALA A 93 7.07 -11.46 4.15
CA ALA A 93 7.34 -10.83 2.87
C ALA A 93 6.28 -11.19 1.84
N ALA A 94 6.08 -10.31 0.89
CA ALA A 94 5.28 -10.56 -0.29
C ALA A 94 6.09 -10.29 -1.55
N ALA A 95 5.80 -11.03 -2.62
CA ALA A 95 6.24 -10.78 -3.98
C ALA A 95 5.01 -10.61 -4.87
N VAL A 96 4.99 -9.61 -5.74
CA VAL A 96 3.83 -9.26 -6.57
C VAL A 96 4.29 -8.90 -7.97
N ILE A 97 3.71 -9.55 -8.99
CA ILE A 97 3.83 -9.18 -10.41
C ILE A 97 2.52 -8.51 -10.82
N LEU A 98 2.55 -7.21 -11.10
CA LEU A 98 1.38 -6.48 -11.57
C LEU A 98 1.29 -6.53 -13.10
N PRO A 99 0.07 -6.55 -13.68
CA PRO A 99 -0.09 -6.29 -15.09
C PRO A 99 0.33 -4.85 -15.40
N VAL A 100 1.02 -4.68 -16.53
CA VAL A 100 1.52 -3.38 -16.95
C VAL A 100 0.34 -2.47 -17.33
N ASP A 101 0.44 -1.22 -16.86
CA ASP A 101 -0.35 -0.07 -17.32
C ASP A 101 -1.88 -0.18 -17.19
N THR A 102 -2.36 -0.35 -15.98
CA THR A 102 -3.78 -0.13 -15.69
C THR A 102 -3.95 1.03 -14.71
N HIS A 103 -4.77 2.03 -15.05
CA HIS A 103 -5.14 3.13 -14.15
C HIS A 103 -5.80 2.67 -12.82
N ARG A 104 -6.04 1.37 -12.67
CA ARG A 104 -6.60 0.75 -11.47
C ARG A 104 -5.68 0.85 -10.26
N TRP A 105 -4.36 1.01 -10.49
CA TRP A 105 -3.34 1.05 -9.43
C TRP A 105 -3.05 2.45 -8.88
N ILE A 106 -3.81 3.48 -9.29
CA ILE A 106 -3.58 4.87 -8.86
C ILE A 106 -3.60 5.02 -7.33
N GLU A 107 -4.45 4.25 -6.65
CA GLU A 107 -4.59 4.29 -5.18
C GLU A 107 -3.60 3.40 -4.44
N VAL A 108 -2.87 2.52 -5.14
CA VAL A 108 -1.80 1.70 -4.57
C VAL A 108 -0.61 2.59 -4.23
N THR A 109 -0.30 2.70 -2.96
CA THR A 109 0.75 3.55 -2.42
C THR A 109 1.32 2.93 -1.14
N ASP A 110 2.32 3.54 -0.53
CA ASP A 110 2.90 3.14 0.74
C ASP A 110 1.80 2.75 1.76
N SER A 111 1.87 1.51 2.22
CA SER A 111 0.87 0.89 3.10
C SER A 111 0.65 1.65 4.42
N LYS A 112 1.64 2.47 4.84
CA LYS A 112 1.60 3.27 6.08
C LYS A 112 0.81 4.57 5.90
N GLN A 113 0.59 5.03 4.66
CA GLN A 113 -0.09 6.29 4.35
C GLN A 113 -1.59 6.13 4.10
N ILE A 114 -2.11 4.92 4.05
CA ILE A 114 -3.52 4.63 3.79
C ILE A 114 -4.20 4.02 5.01
N SER A 115 -5.52 4.30 5.16
CA SER A 115 -6.31 3.71 6.24
C SER A 115 -6.38 2.18 6.10
N ASP A 116 -6.61 1.48 7.21
CA ASP A 116 -6.75 0.03 7.20
C ASP A 116 -7.83 -0.45 6.23
N LYS A 117 -9.00 0.21 6.22
CA LYS A 117 -10.07 -0.09 5.28
C LYS A 117 -9.61 -0.01 3.82
N ASN A 118 -8.92 1.07 3.44
CA ASN A 118 -8.45 1.24 2.07
C ASN A 118 -7.34 0.24 1.74
N ARG A 119 -6.45 -0.05 2.70
CA ARG A 119 -5.39 -1.04 2.53
C ARG A 119 -5.96 -2.43 2.23
N ARG A 120 -7.01 -2.85 2.95
CA ARG A 120 -7.70 -4.11 2.69
C ARG A 120 -8.36 -4.14 1.32
N GLN A 121 -9.04 -3.07 0.92
CA GLN A 121 -9.61 -2.96 -0.42
C GLN A 121 -8.54 -3.06 -1.53
N MET A 122 -7.38 -2.41 -1.32
CA MET A 122 -6.26 -2.52 -2.26
C MET A 122 -5.66 -3.94 -2.27
N ALA A 123 -5.53 -4.58 -1.10
CA ALA A 123 -5.06 -5.96 -1.02
C ALA A 123 -5.98 -6.93 -1.79
N ASP A 124 -7.29 -6.76 -1.69
CA ASP A 124 -8.26 -7.56 -2.43
C ASP A 124 -8.17 -7.32 -3.94
N LEU A 125 -8.00 -6.06 -4.36
CA LEU A 125 -7.77 -5.71 -5.76
C LEU A 125 -6.48 -6.36 -6.29
N ILE A 126 -5.38 -6.28 -5.53
CA ILE A 126 -4.10 -6.87 -5.91
C ILE A 126 -4.23 -8.40 -6.06
N ARG A 127 -4.90 -9.09 -5.11
CA ARG A 127 -5.12 -10.54 -5.17
C ARG A 127 -5.94 -10.96 -6.40
N GLN A 128 -6.88 -10.12 -6.83
CA GLN A 128 -7.77 -10.41 -7.97
C GLN A 128 -7.12 -10.11 -9.32
N GLU A 129 -6.28 -9.10 -9.40
CA GLU A 129 -5.83 -8.52 -10.68
C GLU A 129 -4.33 -8.71 -10.95
N ALA A 130 -3.53 -9.12 -9.94
CA ALA A 130 -2.11 -9.38 -10.16
C ALA A 130 -1.90 -10.57 -11.11
N VAL A 131 -0.85 -10.53 -11.92
CA VAL A 131 -0.41 -11.66 -12.73
C VAL A 131 -0.02 -12.84 -11.85
N ALA A 132 0.72 -12.55 -10.77
CA ALA A 132 1.05 -13.49 -9.71
C ALA A 132 1.34 -12.72 -8.42
N TYR A 133 1.07 -13.36 -7.28
CA TYR A 133 1.54 -12.92 -5.98
C TYR A 133 1.80 -14.12 -5.08
N ALA A 134 2.69 -13.95 -4.12
CA ALA A 134 2.93 -14.92 -3.07
C ALA A 134 3.37 -14.23 -1.78
N LEU A 135 3.18 -14.93 -0.66
CA LEU A 135 3.59 -14.47 0.66
C LEU A 135 4.43 -15.57 1.32
N CYS A 136 5.42 -15.16 2.10
CA CYS A 136 6.20 -16.07 2.92
C CYS A 136 6.36 -15.50 4.33
N GLU A 137 6.09 -16.32 5.31
CA GLU A 137 6.20 -16.04 6.73
C GLU A 137 7.41 -16.76 7.33
N ILE A 138 8.21 -16.05 8.11
CA ILE A 138 9.28 -16.61 8.93
C ILE A 138 8.93 -16.41 10.40
N SER A 139 8.85 -17.51 11.13
CA SER A 139 8.40 -17.53 12.52
C SER A 139 9.42 -16.88 13.47
N PRO A 140 8.99 -16.40 14.65
CA PRO A 140 9.89 -15.88 15.68
C PRO A 140 11.02 -16.83 16.05
N GLN A 141 10.74 -18.15 16.10
CA GLN A 141 11.74 -19.17 16.43
C GLN A 141 12.87 -19.22 15.40
N ILE A 142 12.58 -19.02 14.12
CA ILE A 142 13.61 -18.94 13.08
C ILE A 142 14.34 -17.60 13.16
N ILE A 143 13.62 -16.50 13.43
CA ILE A 143 14.23 -15.16 13.62
C ILE A 143 15.31 -15.22 14.71
N ASP A 144 15.01 -15.87 15.84
CA ASP A 144 15.94 -16.04 16.96
C ASP A 144 17.21 -16.83 16.58
N GLN A 145 17.09 -17.76 15.63
CA GLN A 145 18.20 -18.58 15.16
C GLN A 145 19.11 -17.84 14.16
N VAL A 146 18.52 -17.09 13.24
CA VAL A 146 19.25 -16.51 12.08
C VAL A 146 19.41 -15.00 12.14
N ASN A 147 18.81 -14.30 13.07
CA ASN A 147 18.57 -12.87 13.20
C ASN A 147 17.55 -12.30 12.20
N ILE A 148 17.05 -11.09 12.51
CA ILE A 148 15.98 -10.44 11.74
C ILE A 148 16.38 -10.09 10.29
N TYR A 149 17.64 -9.74 10.06
CA TYR A 149 18.14 -9.42 8.71
C TYR A 149 18.09 -10.65 7.80
N GLN A 150 18.61 -11.78 8.27
CA GLN A 150 18.58 -13.03 7.51
C GLN A 150 17.17 -13.57 7.36
N ALA A 151 16.36 -13.47 8.41
CA ALA A 151 14.94 -13.88 8.35
C ALA A 151 14.16 -13.07 7.30
N SER A 152 14.42 -11.75 7.17
CA SER A 152 13.81 -10.93 6.11
C SER A 152 14.21 -11.40 4.71
N ARG A 153 15.50 -11.71 4.51
CA ARG A 153 15.98 -12.24 3.22
C ARG A 153 15.37 -13.61 2.90
N LEU A 154 15.24 -14.47 3.90
CA LEU A 154 14.57 -15.77 3.75
C LEU A 154 13.09 -15.61 3.40
N ALA A 155 12.38 -14.70 4.07
CA ALA A 155 11.00 -14.39 3.78
C ALA A 155 10.82 -13.88 2.33
N MET A 156 11.65 -12.93 1.90
CA MET A 156 11.60 -12.39 0.54
C MET A 156 11.91 -13.48 -0.51
N LYS A 157 12.99 -14.25 -0.29
CA LYS A 157 13.32 -15.38 -1.17
C LYS A 157 12.17 -16.38 -1.24
N GLY A 158 11.61 -16.78 -0.10
CA GLY A 158 10.49 -17.72 -0.04
C GLY A 158 9.22 -17.18 -0.72
N ALA A 159 8.95 -15.88 -0.66
CA ALA A 159 7.84 -15.28 -1.40
C ALA A 159 8.08 -15.31 -2.92
N ILE A 160 9.31 -15.04 -3.38
CA ILE A 160 9.66 -15.09 -4.80
C ILE A 160 9.58 -16.54 -5.32
N ASP A 161 10.15 -17.51 -4.58
CA ASP A 161 10.15 -18.93 -4.96
C ASP A 161 8.73 -19.53 -5.05
N GLN A 162 7.75 -18.96 -4.35
CA GLN A 162 6.35 -19.39 -4.33
C GLN A 162 5.47 -18.70 -5.39
N LEU A 163 6.01 -17.77 -6.18
CA LEU A 163 5.24 -17.18 -7.29
C LEU A 163 4.82 -18.27 -8.30
N SER A 164 3.57 -18.22 -8.74
CA SER A 164 3.04 -19.13 -9.76
C SER A 164 3.65 -18.92 -11.17
N VAL A 165 4.28 -17.76 -11.36
CA VAL A 165 4.99 -17.37 -12.58
C VAL A 165 6.35 -16.83 -12.16
N GLN A 166 7.43 -17.29 -12.82
CA GLN A 166 8.78 -16.83 -12.51
C GLN A 166 9.00 -15.42 -13.04
N PRO A 167 9.47 -14.47 -12.21
CA PRO A 167 9.81 -13.13 -12.65
C PRO A 167 11.13 -13.09 -13.42
N ASP A 168 11.23 -12.18 -14.37
CA ASP A 168 12.46 -11.91 -15.12
C ASP A 168 13.33 -10.86 -14.41
N TYR A 169 12.73 -10.03 -13.57
CA TYR A 169 13.42 -8.97 -12.83
C TYR A 169 12.75 -8.73 -11.46
N LEU A 170 13.58 -8.39 -10.46
CA LEU A 170 13.11 -8.09 -9.11
C LEU A 170 13.38 -6.63 -8.74
N LEU A 171 12.34 -5.94 -8.27
CA LEU A 171 12.45 -4.65 -7.56
C LEU A 171 12.22 -4.93 -6.07
N ILE A 172 13.22 -4.70 -5.22
CA ILE A 172 13.19 -5.13 -3.82
C ILE A 172 13.39 -3.91 -2.91
N ASP A 173 12.58 -3.80 -1.82
CA ASP A 173 12.81 -2.73 -0.85
C ASP A 173 14.11 -2.96 -0.08
N ALA A 174 15.02 -1.99 -0.19
CA ALA A 174 16.25 -1.76 0.59
C ALA A 174 17.26 -2.92 0.70
N MET A 175 17.04 -4.11 0.09
CA MET A 175 17.97 -5.23 0.18
C MET A 175 18.01 -6.07 -1.11
N THR A 176 18.91 -7.05 -1.14
CA THR A 176 19.00 -8.06 -2.19
C THR A 176 18.81 -9.46 -1.61
N VAL A 177 18.36 -10.39 -2.43
CA VAL A 177 18.20 -11.81 -2.08
C VAL A 177 19.19 -12.69 -2.86
N ASP A 178 19.44 -13.88 -2.35
CA ASP A 178 20.33 -14.85 -2.99
C ASP A 178 19.54 -15.68 -4.01
N LEU A 179 19.34 -15.08 -5.19
CA LEU A 179 18.69 -15.68 -6.36
C LEU A 179 19.41 -15.22 -7.62
N ASP A 180 19.48 -16.10 -8.61
CA ASP A 180 20.06 -15.82 -9.93
C ASP A 180 19.01 -15.17 -10.85
N ILE A 181 18.40 -14.09 -10.35
CA ILE A 181 17.45 -13.24 -11.09
C ILE A 181 17.97 -11.82 -11.03
N PRO A 182 18.06 -11.09 -12.15
CA PRO A 182 18.40 -9.67 -12.15
C PRO A 182 17.57 -8.89 -11.15
N GLN A 183 18.21 -8.05 -10.30
CA GLN A 183 17.50 -7.39 -9.21
C GLN A 183 18.04 -6.00 -8.91
N MET A 184 17.17 -5.13 -8.41
CA MET A 184 17.50 -3.78 -7.97
C MET A 184 16.96 -3.55 -6.57
N ALA A 185 17.83 -3.18 -5.63
CA ALA A 185 17.45 -2.72 -4.29
C ALA A 185 17.09 -1.24 -4.34
N ILE A 186 15.89 -0.88 -3.88
CA ILE A 186 15.38 0.50 -3.90
C ILE A 186 15.07 0.93 -2.46
N THR A 187 15.89 1.81 -1.90
CA THR A 187 15.63 2.36 -0.55
C THR A 187 14.30 3.13 -0.53
N LYS A 188 13.40 2.78 0.39
CA LYS A 188 12.02 3.25 0.46
C LYS A 188 11.27 2.92 -0.83
N GLY A 189 11.41 1.69 -1.28
CA GLY A 189 10.84 1.20 -2.52
C GLY A 189 9.31 1.25 -2.52
N ASP A 190 8.69 1.01 -1.37
CA ASP A 190 7.25 1.12 -1.13
C ASP A 190 6.64 2.48 -1.53
N SER A 191 7.43 3.54 -1.48
CA SER A 191 7.03 4.89 -1.93
C SER A 191 7.43 5.23 -3.37
N LYS A 192 8.31 4.44 -4.01
CA LYS A 192 8.95 4.76 -5.29
C LYS A 192 8.62 3.80 -6.43
N SER A 193 8.28 2.55 -6.14
CA SER A 193 7.90 1.51 -7.09
C SER A 193 6.49 1.02 -6.81
N LEU A 194 5.69 0.88 -7.85
CA LEU A 194 4.31 0.44 -7.74
C LEU A 194 4.21 -1.04 -7.32
N SER A 195 5.05 -1.88 -7.88
CA SER A 195 5.09 -3.31 -7.56
C SER A 195 5.58 -3.56 -6.14
N ILE A 196 6.56 -2.80 -5.63
CA ILE A 196 6.99 -2.87 -4.23
C ILE A 196 5.87 -2.37 -3.31
N ALA A 197 5.17 -1.27 -3.66
CA ALA A 197 4.02 -0.78 -2.88
C ALA A 197 2.89 -1.83 -2.78
N ALA A 198 2.63 -2.56 -3.86
CA ALA A 198 1.65 -3.65 -3.85
C ALA A 198 2.08 -4.80 -2.92
N ALA A 199 3.35 -5.18 -2.95
CA ALA A 199 3.91 -6.19 -2.05
C ALA A 199 3.81 -5.73 -0.58
N SER A 200 4.17 -4.47 -0.29
CA SER A 200 4.02 -3.85 1.03
C SER A 200 2.60 -3.96 1.59
N ILE A 201 1.60 -3.67 0.75
CA ILE A 201 0.18 -3.76 1.12
C ILE A 201 -0.21 -5.20 1.47
N LEU A 202 0.16 -6.18 0.64
CA LEU A 202 -0.18 -7.59 0.89
C LEU A 202 0.48 -8.13 2.15
N ALA A 203 1.79 -7.88 2.31
CA ALA A 203 2.54 -8.30 3.49
C ALA A 203 1.96 -7.68 4.77
N LYS A 204 1.62 -6.37 4.73
CA LYS A 204 1.05 -5.67 5.88
C LYS A 204 -0.32 -6.20 6.28
N VAL A 205 -1.23 -6.41 5.32
CA VAL A 205 -2.57 -6.96 5.62
C VAL A 205 -2.46 -8.36 6.20
N TYR A 206 -1.65 -9.22 5.61
CA TYR A 206 -1.45 -10.58 6.11
C TYR A 206 -0.92 -10.59 7.55
N ARG A 207 0.14 -9.81 7.83
CA ARG A 207 0.74 -9.78 9.15
C ARG A 207 -0.19 -9.16 10.20
N ASP A 208 -0.95 -8.13 9.84
CA ASP A 208 -1.92 -7.54 10.76
C ASP A 208 -3.02 -8.54 11.13
N ASP A 209 -3.54 -9.30 10.15
CA ASP A 209 -4.52 -10.37 10.40
C ASP A 209 -3.96 -11.48 11.29
N TYR A 210 -2.71 -11.87 11.07
CA TYR A 210 -1.99 -12.81 11.93
C TYR A 210 -1.92 -12.29 13.39
N MET A 211 -1.54 -11.03 13.59
CA MET A 211 -1.42 -10.45 14.94
C MET A 211 -2.79 -10.28 15.62
N ILE A 212 -3.86 -10.01 14.86
CA ILE A 212 -5.24 -9.99 15.36
C ILE A 212 -5.66 -11.41 15.81
N GLN A 213 -5.32 -12.43 15.05
CA GLN A 213 -5.57 -13.82 15.44
C GLN A 213 -4.79 -14.20 16.71
N MET A 214 -3.52 -13.82 16.82
CA MET A 214 -2.72 -14.02 18.04
C MET A 214 -3.29 -13.30 19.26
N ALA A 215 -3.94 -12.15 19.08
CA ALA A 215 -4.62 -11.46 20.18
C ALA A 215 -5.84 -12.22 20.71
N GLN A 216 -6.47 -13.07 19.91
CA GLN A 216 -7.57 -13.96 20.37
C GLN A 216 -7.04 -15.12 21.19
N GLU A 217 -5.86 -15.64 20.83
CA GLU A 217 -5.20 -16.75 21.52
C GLU A 217 -4.51 -16.28 22.81
N TYR A 218 -3.93 -15.06 22.78
CA TYR A 218 -3.18 -14.43 23.88
C TYR A 218 -3.72 -13.03 24.19
N PRO A 219 -4.93 -12.91 24.75
CA PRO A 219 -5.61 -11.61 24.91
C PRO A 219 -4.89 -10.64 25.86
N GLU A 220 -4.10 -11.12 26.80
CA GLU A 220 -3.33 -10.32 27.75
C GLU A 220 -2.24 -9.48 27.12
N TYR A 221 -1.77 -9.85 25.91
CA TYR A 221 -0.73 -9.10 25.21
C TYR A 221 -1.28 -7.98 24.32
N HIS A 222 -2.58 -7.93 24.04
CA HIS A 222 -3.23 -6.89 23.22
C HIS A 222 -2.58 -6.69 21.83
N PHE A 223 -2.18 -7.77 21.16
CA PHE A 223 -1.50 -7.73 19.87
C PHE A 223 -2.33 -7.05 18.77
N ASP A 224 -3.66 -7.07 18.87
CA ASP A 224 -4.60 -6.35 18.01
C ASP A 224 -4.44 -4.81 18.04
N ARG A 225 -3.86 -4.27 19.13
CA ARG A 225 -3.71 -2.82 19.31
C ARG A 225 -2.37 -2.28 18.83
N HIS A 226 -1.30 -3.08 18.91
CA HIS A 226 0.06 -2.62 18.64
C HIS A 226 0.85 -3.53 17.69
N MET A 227 0.24 -4.60 17.17
CA MET A 227 0.83 -5.50 16.17
C MET A 227 2.22 -6.04 16.56
N GLY A 228 2.43 -6.29 17.85
CA GLY A 228 3.72 -6.75 18.41
C GLY A 228 4.78 -5.66 18.60
N CYS A 229 4.44 -4.38 18.37
CA CYS A 229 5.32 -3.25 18.62
C CYS A 229 5.22 -2.85 20.11
N LEU A 230 6.35 -2.76 20.81
CA LEU A 230 6.37 -2.24 22.17
C LEU A 230 6.15 -0.71 22.12
N LEU A 231 4.92 -0.30 22.42
CA LEU A 231 4.64 1.08 22.78
C LEU A 231 4.73 1.21 24.31
N TYR A 232 5.10 2.38 24.81
CA TYR A 232 5.15 2.76 26.23
C TYR A 232 3.87 2.42 27.02
N THR A 233 2.76 2.20 26.35
CA THR A 233 1.46 1.84 26.95
C THR A 233 1.41 0.43 27.53
N SER A 234 2.28 -0.51 27.10
CA SER A 234 2.33 -1.87 27.66
C SER A 234 3.09 -1.89 28.99
N LEU A 235 4.07 -1.01 29.20
CA LEU A 235 4.80 -0.89 30.46
C LEU A 235 3.96 -0.28 31.59
N SER A 236 3.03 0.62 31.27
CA SER A 236 2.10 1.19 32.27
C SER A 236 1.03 0.19 32.75
N GLY A 237 0.72 -0.84 31.96
CA GLY A 237 -0.17 -1.93 32.35
C GLY A 237 0.51 -2.93 33.31
N LEU A 238 1.77 -3.25 33.07
CA LEU A 238 2.55 -4.16 33.91
C LEU A 238 2.91 -3.54 35.27
N ALA A 239 3.18 -2.22 35.32
CA ALA A 239 3.47 -1.53 36.56
C ALA A 239 2.27 -1.43 37.52
N ARG A 240 1.03 -1.59 37.03
CA ARG A 240 -0.18 -1.60 37.88
C ARG A 240 -0.52 -2.95 38.50
N GLN A 241 0.13 -4.04 38.06
CA GLN A 241 -0.12 -5.39 38.59
C GLN A 241 0.85 -5.78 39.71
N THR A 242 1.85 -4.97 40.02
CA THR A 242 2.82 -5.24 41.13
C THR A 242 2.51 -4.54 42.45
N ASP A 243 1.38 -3.80 42.53
CA ASP A 243 0.93 -3.12 43.75
C ASP A 243 -0.31 -3.80 44.39
N HIS A 244 -0.26 -5.13 44.52
CA HIS A 244 -1.20 -5.87 45.38
C HIS A 244 -0.51 -6.97 46.17
#